data_653245c73af029ebe2d4e93e539edf9e
#
_entry.id   653245c73af029ebe2d4e93e539edf9e
#
_cell.length_a   1.000
_cell.length_b   1.000
_cell.length_c   1.000
_cell.angle_alpha   90.00
_cell.angle_beta   90.00
_cell.angle_gamma   90.00
#
_symmetry.space_group_name_H-M   'P 1'
#
loop_
_entity.id
_entity.type
_entity.pdbx_description
1 polymer ?
#
loop_
_entity_poly.entity_id
_entity_poly.type
_entity_poly.pdbx_seq_one_letter_code
_entity_poly.pdbx_strand_id
1 'polypeptide(L)'
;MADLVPVGSRVLDIGCGTGSVSRIIAGTRSAKIIGIEPDPCRAAAARARGLEVYQELFTPAIVQRLEPFNVILFADVLEHVADPGSFLQFARRALLPGGRVVASVPNVAHWSVRLDLLRGRFDYQPVGIRDATHLRWFTADTIRSLFETNGLRVISLQHTAGVTLPDYENRRPWRWIRRDRRDLIIRVLARRLPLLFGCQHIIRATAV
;
A
#
# COMPACT_ATOMS: atom_id res chain seq x y z
N MET A 1 -2.15 -4.66 -6.94
CA MET A 1 -3.18 -3.65 -6.61
C MET A 1 -4.11 -3.38 -7.79
N ALA A 2 -3.62 -3.12 -9.00
CA ALA A 2 -4.49 -2.84 -10.16
C ALA A 2 -5.59 -3.90 -10.36
N ASP A 3 -5.29 -5.19 -10.20
CA ASP A 3 -6.26 -6.29 -10.34
C ASP A 3 -7.41 -6.27 -9.31
N LEU A 4 -7.27 -5.50 -8.24
CA LEU A 4 -8.30 -5.34 -7.22
C LEU A 4 -9.26 -4.16 -7.50
N VAL A 5 -8.95 -3.35 -8.53
CA VAL A 5 -9.76 -2.23 -8.99
C VAL A 5 -10.66 -2.72 -10.15
N PRO A 6 -11.99 -2.62 -10.05
CA PRO A 6 -12.89 -2.97 -11.16
C PRO A 6 -12.68 -2.03 -12.36
N VAL A 7 -12.95 -2.55 -13.56
CA VAL A 7 -12.91 -1.76 -14.80
C VAL A 7 -13.92 -0.63 -14.74
N GLY A 8 -13.56 0.56 -15.23
CA GLY A 8 -14.43 1.73 -15.28
C GLY A 8 -14.70 2.40 -13.93
N SER A 9 -13.99 2.02 -12.87
CA SER A 9 -14.19 2.59 -11.53
C SER A 9 -13.79 4.06 -11.44
N ARG A 10 -14.51 4.81 -10.60
CA ARG A 10 -14.06 6.09 -10.07
C ARG A 10 -13.22 5.82 -8.81
N VAL A 11 -11.96 6.22 -8.84
CA VAL A 11 -10.95 5.90 -7.81
C VAL A 11 -10.43 7.18 -7.17
N LEU A 12 -10.34 7.20 -5.83
CA LEU A 12 -9.61 8.21 -5.09
C LEU A 12 -8.29 7.59 -4.61
N ASP A 13 -7.17 8.13 -5.07
CA ASP A 13 -5.82 7.70 -4.67
C ASP A 13 -5.26 8.67 -3.62
N ILE A 14 -5.21 8.22 -2.36
CA ILE A 14 -4.75 9.02 -1.24
C ILE A 14 -3.24 8.88 -1.15
N GLY A 15 -2.50 10.02 -1.11
CA GLY A 15 -1.05 10.03 -1.18
C GLY A 15 -0.56 9.51 -2.52
N CYS A 16 -1.14 9.99 -3.62
CA CYS A 16 -0.85 9.46 -4.96
C CYS A 16 0.61 9.67 -5.42
N GLY A 17 1.40 10.43 -4.67
CA GLY A 17 2.79 10.71 -4.99
C GLY A 17 2.93 11.32 -6.37
N THR A 18 3.84 10.79 -7.18
CA THR A 18 4.03 11.22 -8.58
C THR A 18 3.02 10.58 -9.55
N GLY A 19 2.01 9.87 -9.06
CA GLY A 19 0.96 9.25 -9.86
C GLY A 19 1.34 7.95 -10.58
N SER A 20 2.43 7.30 -10.19
CA SER A 20 2.91 6.10 -10.88
C SER A 20 1.93 4.92 -10.79
N VAL A 21 1.39 4.66 -9.59
CA VAL A 21 0.41 3.59 -9.37
C VAL A 21 -0.91 3.93 -10.05
N SER A 22 -1.40 5.15 -9.84
CA SER A 22 -2.61 5.70 -10.48
C SER A 22 -2.58 5.52 -12.00
N ARG A 23 -1.48 5.87 -12.66
CA ARG A 23 -1.34 5.76 -14.11
C ARG A 23 -1.46 4.30 -14.60
N ILE A 24 -0.86 3.36 -13.90
CA ILE A 24 -0.99 1.93 -14.22
C ILE A 24 -2.44 1.49 -14.11
N ILE A 25 -3.12 1.87 -13.04
CA ILE A 25 -4.53 1.54 -12.80
C ILE A 25 -5.42 2.18 -13.88
N ALA A 26 -5.23 3.46 -14.18
CA ALA A 26 -5.99 4.16 -15.21
C ALA A 26 -5.86 3.47 -16.58
N GLY A 27 -4.63 3.12 -16.98
CA GLY A 27 -4.37 2.47 -18.26
C GLY A 27 -4.86 1.03 -18.35
N THR A 28 -4.77 0.25 -17.27
CA THR A 28 -5.15 -1.17 -17.28
C THR A 28 -6.62 -1.42 -16.94
N ARG A 29 -7.29 -0.48 -16.29
CA ARG A 29 -8.68 -0.62 -15.78
C ARG A 29 -9.64 0.41 -16.33
N SER A 30 -9.21 1.29 -17.24
CA SER A 30 -10.04 2.40 -17.74
C SER A 30 -10.70 3.18 -16.60
N ALA A 31 -9.97 3.32 -15.49
CA ALA A 31 -10.47 3.97 -14.27
C ALA A 31 -10.29 5.48 -14.34
N LYS A 32 -11.30 6.23 -13.87
CA LYS A 32 -11.16 7.67 -13.62
C LYS A 32 -10.56 7.87 -12.23
N ILE A 33 -9.33 8.41 -12.17
CA ILE A 33 -8.60 8.56 -10.91
C ILE A 33 -8.47 10.03 -10.53
N ILE A 34 -8.77 10.32 -9.28
CA ILE A 34 -8.48 11.59 -8.61
C ILE A 34 -7.44 11.30 -7.54
N GLY A 35 -6.36 12.07 -7.51
CA GLY A 35 -5.30 11.98 -6.51
C GLY A 35 -5.45 13.03 -5.41
N ILE A 36 -5.03 12.69 -4.20
CA ILE A 36 -4.73 13.64 -3.13
C ILE A 36 -3.26 13.50 -2.78
N GLU A 37 -2.50 14.60 -2.86
CA GLU A 37 -1.06 14.61 -2.57
C GLU A 37 -0.68 15.98 -1.98
N PRO A 38 -0.24 16.04 -0.72
CA PRO A 38 0.09 17.31 -0.07
C PRO A 38 1.42 17.91 -0.56
N ASP A 39 2.38 17.08 -1.00
CA ASP A 39 3.67 17.58 -1.48
C ASP A 39 3.51 18.27 -2.84
N PRO A 40 3.91 19.56 -2.96
CA PRO A 40 3.70 20.33 -4.20
C PRO A 40 4.47 19.77 -5.38
N CYS A 41 5.70 19.26 -5.17
CA CYS A 41 6.54 18.73 -6.25
C CYS A 41 5.96 17.41 -6.77
N ARG A 42 5.52 16.53 -5.88
CA ARG A 42 4.88 15.25 -6.24
C ARG A 42 3.53 15.48 -6.93
N ALA A 43 2.70 16.38 -6.39
CA ALA A 43 1.42 16.75 -7.00
C ALA A 43 1.60 17.34 -8.41
N ALA A 44 2.57 18.23 -8.61
CA ALA A 44 2.90 18.78 -9.92
C ALA A 44 3.35 17.68 -10.90
N ALA A 45 4.19 16.74 -10.46
CA ALA A 45 4.64 15.61 -11.26
C ALA A 45 3.48 14.68 -11.66
N ALA A 46 2.53 14.46 -10.76
CA ALA A 46 1.32 13.66 -11.05
C ALA A 46 0.41 14.38 -12.07
N ARG A 47 0.20 15.69 -11.92
CA ARG A 47 -0.57 16.49 -12.88
C ARG A 47 0.10 16.50 -14.27
N ALA A 48 1.41 16.62 -14.34
CA ALA A 48 2.17 16.54 -15.60
C ALA A 48 2.00 15.18 -16.32
N ARG A 49 1.59 14.13 -15.59
CA ARG A 49 1.24 12.81 -16.13
C ARG A 49 -0.25 12.66 -16.47
N GLY A 50 -1.03 13.74 -16.42
CA GLY A 50 -2.43 13.77 -16.79
C GLY A 50 -3.40 13.36 -15.67
N LEU A 51 -2.97 13.32 -14.41
CA LEU A 51 -3.86 13.05 -13.28
C LEU A 51 -4.51 14.35 -12.78
N GLU A 52 -5.79 14.25 -12.41
CA GLU A 52 -6.47 15.27 -11.60
C GLU A 52 -5.97 15.10 -10.14
N VAL A 53 -5.36 16.13 -9.56
CA VAL A 53 -4.75 16.03 -8.21
C VAL A 53 -5.13 17.26 -7.38
N TYR A 54 -5.68 16.98 -6.19
CA TYR A 54 -5.86 17.96 -5.12
C TYR A 54 -4.57 18.00 -4.28
N GLN A 55 -3.94 19.17 -4.25
CA GLN A 55 -2.72 19.39 -3.44
C GLN A 55 -3.13 19.78 -2.01
N GLU A 56 -3.65 18.81 -1.28
CA GLU A 56 -4.20 19.00 0.06
C GLU A 56 -3.92 17.76 0.92
N LEU A 57 -4.09 17.90 2.23
CA LEU A 57 -4.14 16.76 3.15
C LEU A 57 -5.51 16.05 3.01
N PHE A 58 -5.51 14.74 3.21
CA PHE A 58 -6.74 13.96 3.27
C PHE A 58 -7.46 14.20 4.60
N THR A 59 -8.52 14.97 4.57
CA THR A 59 -9.30 15.42 5.73
C THR A 59 -10.81 15.23 5.48
N PRO A 60 -11.65 15.28 6.53
CA PRO A 60 -13.11 15.29 6.33
C PRO A 60 -13.60 16.39 5.40
N ALA A 61 -12.97 17.55 5.40
CA ALA A 61 -13.37 18.68 4.57
C ALA A 61 -13.22 18.41 3.07
N ILE A 62 -12.13 17.75 2.65
CA ILE A 62 -11.98 17.37 1.23
C ILE A 62 -12.96 16.27 0.85
N VAL A 63 -13.24 15.32 1.74
CA VAL A 63 -14.22 14.25 1.49
C VAL A 63 -15.62 14.81 1.21
N GLN A 64 -16.04 15.85 1.93
CA GLN A 64 -17.34 16.51 1.74
C GLN A 64 -17.46 17.24 0.41
N ARG A 65 -16.35 17.63 -0.22
CA ARG A 65 -16.34 18.34 -1.53
C ARG A 65 -16.30 17.40 -2.73
N LEU A 66 -16.00 16.14 -2.50
CA LEU A 66 -15.85 15.15 -3.56
C LEU A 66 -17.10 14.26 -3.64
N GLU A 67 -17.49 13.91 -4.87
CA GLU A 67 -18.49 12.87 -5.08
C GLU A 67 -17.93 11.50 -4.65
N PRO A 68 -18.79 10.59 -4.16
CA PRO A 68 -18.35 9.28 -3.70
C PRO A 68 -17.65 8.44 -4.77
N PHE A 69 -16.87 7.47 -4.32
CA PHE A 69 -15.97 6.64 -5.13
C PHE A 69 -16.34 5.16 -5.08
N ASN A 70 -16.03 4.44 -6.17
CA ASN A 70 -16.10 2.98 -6.20
C ASN A 70 -14.94 2.35 -5.42
N VAL A 71 -13.75 2.99 -5.49
CA VAL A 71 -12.53 2.51 -4.83
C VAL A 71 -11.77 3.67 -4.20
N ILE A 72 -11.30 3.46 -2.98
CA ILE A 72 -10.32 4.34 -2.34
C ILE A 72 -9.03 3.55 -2.18
N LEU A 73 -7.93 4.14 -2.62
CA LEU A 73 -6.62 3.54 -2.68
C LEU A 73 -5.68 4.21 -1.68
N PHE A 74 -4.96 3.38 -0.90
CA PHE A 74 -3.82 3.78 -0.07
C PHE A 74 -2.61 2.95 -0.50
N ALA A 75 -1.78 3.49 -1.38
CA ALA A 75 -0.60 2.79 -1.87
C ALA A 75 0.62 3.22 -1.05
N ASP A 76 0.96 2.44 -0.03
CA ASP A 76 2.05 2.71 0.93
C ASP A 76 1.88 4.09 1.61
N VAL A 77 0.76 4.29 2.28
CA VAL A 77 0.37 5.55 2.95
C VAL A 77 0.09 5.35 4.44
N LEU A 78 -0.60 4.27 4.81
CA LEU A 78 -1.10 4.08 6.18
C LEU A 78 0.03 3.94 7.20
N GLU A 79 1.21 3.50 6.78
CA GLU A 79 2.42 3.45 7.61
C GLU A 79 3.03 4.82 7.92
N HIS A 80 2.73 5.83 7.09
CA HIS A 80 3.27 7.19 7.23
C HIS A 80 2.35 8.13 8.03
N VAL A 81 1.16 7.69 8.43
CA VAL A 81 0.22 8.54 9.17
C VAL A 81 0.16 8.17 10.65
N ALA A 82 0.03 9.19 11.49
CA ALA A 82 -0.01 8.99 12.94
C ALA A 82 -1.28 8.24 13.39
N ASP A 83 -2.41 8.53 12.74
CA ASP A 83 -3.71 7.89 13.00
C ASP A 83 -4.33 7.32 11.71
N PRO A 84 -3.91 6.11 11.30
CA PRO A 84 -4.47 5.44 10.12
C PRO A 84 -5.95 5.05 10.28
N GLY A 85 -6.43 4.91 11.52
CA GLY A 85 -7.84 4.62 11.79
C GLY A 85 -8.77 5.74 11.29
N SER A 86 -8.46 7.00 11.63
CA SER A 86 -9.20 8.15 11.12
C SER A 86 -9.21 8.23 9.60
N PHE A 87 -8.09 7.90 8.94
CA PHE A 87 -8.02 7.86 7.47
C PHE A 87 -8.98 6.80 6.89
N LEU A 88 -9.06 5.63 7.49
CA LEU A 88 -10.01 4.59 7.08
C LEU A 88 -11.48 4.99 7.30
N GLN A 89 -11.77 5.69 8.40
CA GLN A 89 -13.12 6.23 8.65
C GLN A 89 -13.51 7.29 7.63
N PHE A 90 -12.60 8.20 7.25
CA PHE A 90 -12.85 9.19 6.19
C PHE A 90 -13.06 8.49 4.84
N ALA A 91 -12.22 7.51 4.52
CA ALA A 91 -12.37 6.70 3.32
C ALA A 91 -13.74 6.02 3.27
N ARG A 92 -14.18 5.40 4.37
CA ARG A 92 -15.49 4.75 4.44
C ARG A 92 -16.64 5.71 4.08
N ARG A 93 -16.57 6.96 4.54
CA ARG A 93 -17.59 7.99 4.24
C ARG A 93 -17.59 8.44 2.79
N ALA A 94 -16.46 8.32 2.09
CA ALA A 94 -16.29 8.69 0.69
C ALA A 94 -16.62 7.55 -0.28
N LEU A 95 -17.01 6.36 0.19
CA LEU A 95 -17.35 5.23 -0.65
C LEU A 95 -18.80 5.27 -1.10
N LEU A 96 -19.04 4.86 -2.34
CA LEU A 96 -20.36 4.45 -2.82
C LEU A 96 -20.83 3.16 -2.10
N PRO A 97 -22.14 2.88 -2.04
CA PRO A 97 -22.65 1.59 -1.62
C PRO A 97 -21.97 0.45 -2.42
N GLY A 98 -21.42 -0.55 -1.73
CA GLY A 98 -20.64 -1.63 -2.34
C GLY A 98 -19.23 -1.25 -2.78
N GLY A 99 -18.80 -0.02 -2.52
CA GLY A 99 -17.45 0.46 -2.77
C GLY A 99 -16.43 -0.25 -1.87
N ARG A 100 -15.15 -0.10 -2.21
CA ARG A 100 -14.08 -0.82 -1.52
C ARG A 100 -12.87 0.06 -1.24
N VAL A 101 -12.17 -0.26 -0.16
CA VAL A 101 -10.84 0.25 0.13
C VAL A 101 -9.80 -0.79 -0.29
N VAL A 102 -8.76 -0.34 -1.00
CA VAL A 102 -7.60 -1.16 -1.34
C VAL A 102 -6.36 -0.45 -0.78
N ALA A 103 -5.57 -1.15 0.02
CA ALA A 103 -4.34 -0.58 0.57
C ALA A 103 -3.16 -1.53 0.42
N SER A 104 -1.95 -0.98 0.31
CA SER A 104 -0.71 -1.69 0.54
C SER A 104 0.02 -1.11 1.73
N VAL A 105 0.68 -1.99 2.51
CA VAL A 105 1.58 -1.61 3.60
C VAL A 105 2.75 -2.60 3.68
N PRO A 106 3.95 -2.18 4.13
CA PRO A 106 5.07 -3.09 4.35
C PRO A 106 4.79 -4.12 5.44
N ASN A 107 5.31 -5.34 5.23
CA ASN A 107 5.22 -6.41 6.21
C ASN A 107 6.40 -6.38 7.18
N VAL A 108 6.20 -5.85 8.38
CA VAL A 108 7.24 -5.84 9.41
C VAL A 108 7.62 -7.25 9.90
N ALA A 109 6.74 -8.25 9.71
CA ALA A 109 7.00 -9.63 10.05
C ALA A 109 7.78 -10.41 8.98
N HIS A 110 8.35 -9.73 7.96
CA HIS A 110 9.22 -10.32 6.95
C HIS A 110 10.45 -11.00 7.59
N TRP A 111 10.92 -12.10 7.01
CA TRP A 111 12.01 -12.89 7.56
C TRP A 111 13.27 -12.08 7.90
N SER A 112 13.60 -11.07 7.08
CA SER A 112 14.81 -10.25 7.29
C SER A 112 14.69 -9.38 8.52
N VAL A 113 13.50 -8.81 8.78
CA VAL A 113 13.22 -8.01 9.97
C VAL A 113 13.23 -8.89 11.21
N ARG A 114 12.59 -10.08 11.16
CA ARG A 114 12.61 -11.05 12.27
C ARG A 114 14.03 -11.47 12.64
N LEU A 115 14.84 -11.74 11.62
CA LEU A 115 16.23 -12.15 11.83
C LEU A 115 17.09 -11.05 12.46
N ASP A 116 16.85 -9.78 12.10
CA ASP A 116 17.54 -8.64 12.70
C ASP A 116 17.06 -8.40 14.14
N LEU A 117 15.77 -8.49 14.40
CA LEU A 117 15.21 -8.38 15.75
C LEU A 117 15.76 -9.48 16.69
N LEU A 118 15.91 -10.73 16.20
CA LEU A 118 16.56 -11.80 16.96
C LEU A 118 18.04 -11.50 17.33
N ARG A 119 18.68 -10.57 16.58
CA ARG A 119 20.02 -10.06 16.87
C ARG A 119 20.02 -8.74 17.65
N GLY A 120 18.87 -8.30 18.14
CA GLY A 120 18.69 -7.03 18.82
C GLY A 120 18.84 -5.80 17.92
N ARG A 121 18.57 -5.93 16.62
CA ARG A 121 18.72 -4.84 15.63
C ARG A 121 17.40 -4.46 14.97
N PHE A 122 17.15 -3.16 14.86
CA PHE A 122 16.08 -2.57 14.07
C PHE A 122 16.58 -1.28 13.43
N ASP A 123 17.52 -1.42 12.50
CA ASP A 123 18.15 -0.26 11.86
C ASP A 123 17.21 0.34 10.82
N TYR A 124 16.93 1.64 10.93
CA TYR A 124 16.16 2.37 9.94
C TYR A 124 16.91 2.46 8.60
N GLN A 125 16.17 2.49 7.53
CA GLN A 125 16.68 2.52 6.15
C GLN A 125 16.06 3.70 5.37
N PRO A 126 16.71 4.18 4.31
CA PRO A 126 16.15 5.25 3.49
C PRO A 126 14.88 4.84 2.72
N VAL A 127 14.71 3.54 2.46
CA VAL A 127 13.55 2.97 1.74
C VAL A 127 13.31 1.52 2.18
N GLY A 128 12.09 1.01 1.93
CA GLY A 128 11.73 -0.39 2.16
C GLY A 128 10.97 -0.61 3.46
N ILE A 129 11.00 -1.84 3.99
CA ILE A 129 10.15 -2.24 5.13
C ILE A 129 10.44 -1.41 6.39
N ARG A 130 11.70 -1.00 6.59
CA ARG A 130 12.16 -0.22 7.73
C ARG A 130 12.48 1.23 7.36
N ASP A 131 11.73 1.79 6.41
CA ASP A 131 11.89 3.19 6.02
C ASP A 131 11.80 4.10 7.25
N ALA A 132 12.73 5.06 7.34
CA ALA A 132 12.84 5.98 8.48
C ALA A 132 11.64 6.93 8.62
N THR A 133 10.83 7.06 7.57
CA THR A 133 9.62 7.89 7.57
C THR A 133 8.36 7.12 8.02
N HIS A 134 8.45 5.81 8.26
CA HIS A 134 7.34 5.03 8.79
C HIS A 134 7.07 5.36 10.26
N LEU A 135 5.83 5.71 10.56
CA LEU A 135 5.32 5.94 11.91
C LEU A 135 4.65 4.69 12.49
N ARG A 136 4.22 3.76 11.63
CA ARG A 136 3.50 2.53 11.97
C ARG A 136 4.09 1.34 11.23
N TRP A 137 4.06 0.17 11.86
CA TRP A 137 4.49 -1.09 11.28
C TRP A 137 3.36 -2.10 11.39
N PHE A 138 3.11 -2.83 10.31
CA PHE A 138 1.99 -3.75 10.23
C PHE A 138 2.45 -5.19 10.00
N THR A 139 1.82 -6.10 10.73
CA THR A 139 1.73 -7.52 10.39
C THR A 139 0.40 -7.78 9.66
N ALA A 140 0.20 -8.99 9.16
CA ALA A 140 -1.09 -9.37 8.55
C ALA A 140 -2.28 -9.21 9.52
N ASP A 141 -2.08 -9.56 10.79
CA ASP A 141 -3.14 -9.50 11.79
C ASP A 141 -3.43 -8.06 12.22
N THR A 142 -2.38 -7.25 12.42
CA THR A 142 -2.58 -5.85 12.86
C THR A 142 -3.19 -4.97 11.77
N ILE A 143 -2.85 -5.17 10.48
CA ILE A 143 -3.51 -4.43 9.41
C ILE A 143 -4.96 -4.88 9.23
N ARG A 144 -5.27 -6.18 9.34
CA ARG A 144 -6.63 -6.70 9.34
C ARG A 144 -7.46 -6.08 10.46
N SER A 145 -6.97 -6.15 11.70
CA SER A 145 -7.62 -5.57 12.87
C SER A 145 -7.88 -4.07 12.70
N LEU A 146 -6.91 -3.31 12.15
CA LEU A 146 -7.08 -1.89 11.89
C LEU A 146 -8.29 -1.63 10.97
N PHE A 147 -8.45 -2.41 9.90
CA PHE A 147 -9.59 -2.25 8.99
C PHE A 147 -10.90 -2.61 9.67
N GLU A 148 -10.96 -3.76 10.34
CA GLU A 148 -12.19 -4.29 10.97
C GLU A 148 -12.69 -3.39 12.10
N THR A 149 -11.79 -2.89 12.94
CA THR A 149 -12.14 -1.95 14.03
C THR A 149 -12.62 -0.57 13.53
N ASN A 150 -12.34 -0.24 12.25
CA ASN A 150 -12.83 0.99 11.62
C ASN A 150 -14.01 0.78 10.68
N GLY A 151 -14.75 -0.33 10.82
CA GLY A 151 -16.00 -0.61 10.10
C GLY A 151 -15.79 -1.01 8.64
N LEU A 152 -14.67 -1.65 8.33
CA LEU A 152 -14.33 -2.18 7.01
C LEU A 152 -14.13 -3.69 7.09
N ARG A 153 -15.01 -4.48 6.47
CA ARG A 153 -14.87 -5.94 6.40
C ARG A 153 -13.82 -6.32 5.37
N VAL A 154 -12.79 -7.03 5.83
CA VAL A 154 -11.71 -7.51 4.96
C VAL A 154 -12.20 -8.65 4.06
N ILE A 155 -12.08 -8.44 2.73
CA ILE A 155 -12.47 -9.41 1.71
C ILE A 155 -11.27 -10.28 1.30
N SER A 156 -10.09 -9.69 1.18
CA SER A 156 -8.88 -10.43 0.81
C SER A 156 -7.64 -9.74 1.36
N LEU A 157 -6.66 -10.57 1.70
CA LEU A 157 -5.32 -10.15 2.05
C LEU A 157 -4.34 -10.93 1.17
N GLN A 158 -3.58 -10.21 0.36
CA GLN A 158 -2.58 -10.74 -0.56
C GLN A 158 -1.19 -10.25 -0.16
N HIS A 159 -0.16 -10.86 -0.73
CA HIS A 159 1.23 -10.51 -0.41
C HIS A 159 2.07 -10.40 -1.68
N THR A 160 3.00 -9.44 -1.70
CA THR A 160 3.96 -9.30 -2.79
C THR A 160 5.29 -9.97 -2.42
N ALA A 161 6.01 -10.48 -3.42
CA ALA A 161 7.24 -11.23 -3.18
C ALA A 161 8.47 -10.35 -2.87
N GLY A 162 8.46 -9.07 -3.27
CA GLY A 162 9.56 -8.13 -3.00
C GLY A 162 10.93 -8.59 -3.45
N VAL A 163 11.03 -9.20 -4.64
CA VAL A 163 12.29 -9.77 -5.17
C VAL A 163 13.45 -8.77 -5.29
N THR A 164 13.14 -7.47 -5.30
CA THR A 164 14.11 -6.37 -5.38
C THR A 164 14.54 -5.81 -4.03
N LEU A 165 14.11 -6.42 -2.91
CA LEU A 165 14.56 -5.98 -1.59
C LEU A 165 16.07 -6.13 -1.45
N PRO A 166 16.77 -5.12 -0.87
CA PRO A 166 18.21 -5.17 -0.61
C PRO A 166 18.65 -6.40 0.22
N ASP A 167 17.76 -6.92 1.06
CA ASP A 167 18.00 -8.12 1.86
C ASP A 167 18.34 -9.34 1.00
N TYR A 168 17.75 -9.48 -0.18
CA TYR A 168 18.02 -10.57 -1.11
C TYR A 168 19.30 -10.35 -1.94
N GLU A 169 19.77 -9.12 -2.06
CA GLU A 169 21.01 -8.81 -2.77
C GLU A 169 22.23 -8.87 -1.86
N ASN A 170 22.08 -8.49 -0.58
CA ASN A 170 23.19 -8.27 0.32
C ASN A 170 23.39 -9.41 1.34
N ARG A 171 22.39 -10.23 1.63
CA ARG A 171 22.46 -11.26 2.67
C ARG A 171 22.75 -12.65 2.12
N ARG A 172 23.56 -13.43 2.84
CA ARG A 172 23.75 -14.87 2.60
C ARG A 172 22.49 -15.63 3.03
N PRO A 173 22.09 -16.71 2.32
CA PRO A 173 22.74 -17.28 1.11
C PRO A 173 22.32 -16.58 -0.21
N TRP A 174 21.36 -15.67 -0.17
CA TRP A 174 20.68 -15.08 -1.34
C TRP A 174 21.65 -14.43 -2.33
N ARG A 175 22.66 -13.71 -1.86
CA ARG A 175 23.66 -13.02 -2.71
C ARG A 175 24.49 -13.97 -3.59
N TRP A 176 24.52 -15.27 -3.28
CA TRP A 176 25.28 -16.28 -4.03
C TRP A 176 24.42 -16.98 -5.10
N ILE A 177 23.10 -16.80 -5.05
CA ILE A 177 22.17 -17.40 -5.99
C ILE A 177 22.02 -16.46 -7.18
N ARG A 178 22.10 -16.99 -8.41
CA ARG A 178 21.86 -16.23 -9.63
C ARG A 178 20.49 -15.56 -9.56
N ARG A 179 20.39 -14.33 -10.02
CA ARG A 179 19.20 -13.46 -9.89
C ARG A 179 17.91 -14.13 -10.37
N ASP A 180 17.92 -14.73 -11.55
CA ASP A 180 16.78 -15.43 -12.15
C ASP A 180 16.25 -16.56 -11.25
N ARG A 181 17.16 -17.42 -10.74
CA ARG A 181 16.80 -18.49 -9.81
C ARG A 181 16.36 -17.96 -8.44
N ARG A 182 17.06 -16.97 -7.93
CA ARG A 182 16.72 -16.32 -6.67
C ARG A 182 15.31 -15.76 -6.71
N ASP A 183 14.98 -15.00 -7.74
CA ASP A 183 13.66 -14.37 -7.91
C ASP A 183 12.54 -15.42 -8.00
N LEU A 184 12.79 -16.55 -8.67
CA LEU A 184 11.86 -17.68 -8.72
C LEU A 184 11.64 -18.28 -7.33
N ILE A 185 12.73 -18.56 -6.59
CA ILE A 185 12.66 -19.11 -5.23
C ILE A 185 11.89 -18.17 -4.31
N ILE A 186 12.18 -16.86 -4.34
CA ILE A 186 11.50 -15.87 -3.50
C ILE A 186 10.01 -15.84 -3.83
N ARG A 187 9.60 -15.85 -5.10
CA ARG A 187 8.20 -15.90 -5.51
C ARG A 187 7.49 -17.15 -4.98
N VAL A 188 8.14 -18.31 -5.05
CA VAL A 188 7.59 -19.56 -4.52
C VAL A 188 7.46 -19.50 -3.00
N LEU A 189 8.48 -19.00 -2.30
CA LEU A 189 8.44 -18.84 -0.84
C LEU A 189 7.36 -17.82 -0.41
N ALA A 190 7.26 -16.69 -1.07
CA ALA A 190 6.22 -15.69 -0.79
C ALA A 190 4.80 -16.22 -1.03
N ARG A 191 4.62 -17.15 -1.97
CA ARG A 191 3.32 -17.85 -2.18
C ARG A 191 3.03 -18.90 -1.11
N ARG A 192 4.03 -19.66 -0.67
CA ARG A 192 3.85 -20.77 0.29
C ARG A 192 3.92 -20.32 1.75
N LEU A 193 4.72 -19.32 2.03
CA LEU A 193 4.95 -18.75 3.37
C LEU A 193 4.77 -17.23 3.34
N PRO A 194 3.57 -16.72 2.98
CA PRO A 194 3.34 -15.30 2.70
C PRO A 194 3.60 -14.39 3.89
N LEU A 195 3.34 -14.85 5.11
CA LEU A 195 3.58 -14.07 6.33
C LEU A 195 5.07 -13.89 6.63
N LEU A 196 5.93 -14.77 6.09
CA LEU A 196 7.36 -14.75 6.33
C LEU A 196 8.14 -14.14 5.15
N PHE A 197 7.74 -14.44 3.91
CA PHE A 197 8.46 -14.02 2.69
C PHE A 197 7.71 -12.96 1.87
N GLY A 198 6.48 -12.64 2.21
CA GLY A 198 5.77 -11.50 1.63
C GLY A 198 6.36 -10.19 2.14
N CYS A 199 6.73 -9.27 1.24
CA CYS A 199 7.32 -7.98 1.64
C CYS A 199 6.26 -6.91 1.92
N GLN A 200 5.11 -6.98 1.26
CA GLN A 200 3.97 -6.08 1.49
C GLN A 200 2.69 -6.89 1.65
N HIS A 201 1.80 -6.37 2.46
CA HIS A 201 0.40 -6.77 2.53
C HIS A 201 -0.42 -5.91 1.58
N ILE A 202 -1.25 -6.53 0.73
CA ILE A 202 -2.26 -5.84 -0.07
C ILE A 202 -3.61 -6.28 0.44
N ILE A 203 -4.34 -5.35 1.04
CA ILE A 203 -5.64 -5.60 1.66
C ILE A 203 -6.74 -4.98 0.82
N ARG A 204 -7.86 -5.72 0.67
CA ARG A 204 -9.10 -5.23 0.08
C ARG A 204 -10.23 -5.43 1.07
N ALA A 205 -10.97 -4.35 1.32
CA ALA A 205 -12.10 -4.36 2.25
C ALA A 205 -13.29 -3.58 1.69
N THR A 206 -14.48 -3.80 2.24
CA THR A 206 -15.71 -3.07 1.93
C THR A 206 -16.31 -2.52 3.20
N ALA A 207 -17.09 -1.44 3.09
CA ALA A 207 -17.84 -0.91 4.23
C ALA A 207 -18.85 -1.96 4.75
N VAL A 208 -19.02 -2.00 6.07
CA VAL A 208 -20.03 -2.82 6.75
C VAL A 208 -21.29 -1.99 6.93
#